data_59273c9d92d1bca5d09851772d53d305
#
_entry.id   59273c9d92d1bca5d09851772d53d305
#
_cell.length_a   1.000
_cell.length_b   1.000
_cell.length_c   1.000
_cell.angle_alpha   90.00
_cell.angle_beta   90.00
_cell.angle_gamma   90.00
#
_symmetry.space_group_name_H-M   'P 1'
#
loop_
_entity.id
_entity.type
_entity.pdbx_description
1 polymer ?
#
loop_
_entity_poly.entity_id
_entity_poly.type
_entity_poly.pdbx_seq_one_letter_code
_entity_poly.pdbx_strand_id
1 'polypeptide(L)'
;MIKAYYPLLTNTTYLNTAYVGLMSTQLAEFRRAHEEFYLQNGGDQYKMQAYDDLDSMHQNFASFFGLTADRCLGTSNFSTGIRTALSFLPKKAKVLLIEEDYPSLTDAFREEGFDSTKIAMQPQIEQAI
;
A
#
# COMPACT_ATOMS: atom_id res chain seq x y z
N MET A 1 -25.21 -4.70 -1.20
CA MET A 1 -24.33 -5.56 -0.39
C MET A 1 -23.07 -4.83 0.11
N ILE A 2 -22.29 -4.12 -0.73
CA ILE A 2 -21.07 -3.39 -0.29
C ILE A 2 -21.34 -2.29 0.75
N LYS A 3 -22.47 -1.59 0.65
CA LYS A 3 -22.88 -0.53 1.60
C LYS A 3 -23.03 -0.99 3.05
N ALA A 4 -23.30 -2.27 3.26
CA ALA A 4 -23.40 -2.83 4.61
C ALA A 4 -22.04 -2.83 5.35
N TYR A 5 -20.95 -2.93 4.60
CA TYR A 5 -19.60 -2.90 5.16
C TYR A 5 -19.02 -1.49 5.27
N TYR A 6 -19.57 -0.53 4.53
CA TYR A 6 -19.08 0.85 4.48
C TYR A 6 -20.24 1.82 4.72
N PRO A 7 -20.54 2.16 5.97
CA PRO A 7 -21.70 2.99 6.32
C PRO A 7 -21.74 4.34 5.60
N LEU A 8 -20.59 4.95 5.33
CA LEU A 8 -20.50 6.21 4.59
C LEU A 8 -21.23 6.14 3.23
N LEU A 9 -21.15 5.00 2.54
CA LEU A 9 -21.75 4.82 1.22
C LEU A 9 -23.29 4.77 1.23
N THR A 10 -23.90 4.78 2.40
CA THR A 10 -25.37 4.86 2.52
C THR A 10 -25.89 6.20 2.02
N ASN A 11 -25.16 7.29 2.33
CA ASN A 11 -25.59 8.66 2.07
C ASN A 11 -24.60 9.46 1.21
N THR A 12 -23.50 8.86 0.79
CA THR A 12 -22.43 9.57 0.09
C THR A 12 -21.89 8.71 -1.07
N THR A 13 -21.67 9.34 -2.21
CA THR A 13 -20.84 8.77 -3.28
C THR A 13 -19.39 9.15 -3.01
N TYR A 14 -18.55 8.15 -2.72
CA TYR A 14 -17.14 8.35 -2.41
C TYR A 14 -16.26 7.97 -3.62
N LEU A 15 -15.58 8.94 -4.21
CA LEU A 15 -14.74 8.76 -5.40
C LEU A 15 -13.24 8.98 -5.13
N ASN A 16 -12.85 9.19 -3.87
CA ASN A 16 -11.48 9.53 -3.50
C ASN A 16 -10.69 8.36 -2.87
N THR A 17 -10.99 7.13 -3.28
CA THR A 17 -10.34 5.93 -2.74
C THR A 17 -8.83 5.89 -3.05
N ALA A 18 -8.42 6.53 -4.14
CA ALA A 18 -7.00 6.64 -4.51
C ALA A 18 -6.18 7.43 -3.48
N TYR A 19 -6.80 8.43 -2.83
CA TYR A 19 -6.16 9.21 -1.77
C TYR A 19 -6.22 8.49 -0.42
N VAL A 20 -7.42 8.11 0.01
CA VAL A 20 -7.65 7.36 1.26
C VAL A 20 -8.78 6.37 1.07
N GLY A 21 -8.53 5.08 1.34
CA GLY A 21 -9.55 4.05 1.35
C GLY A 21 -10.55 4.22 2.50
N LEU A 22 -11.77 3.74 2.30
CA LEU A 22 -12.79 3.75 3.35
C LEU A 22 -12.50 2.68 4.40
N MET A 23 -12.79 3.01 5.65
CA MET A 23 -12.77 2.03 6.74
C MET A 23 -14.06 1.20 6.72
N SER A 24 -13.93 -0.12 6.64
CA SER A 24 -15.06 -1.03 6.79
C SER A 24 -15.43 -1.22 8.28
N THR A 25 -16.69 -1.62 8.53
CA THR A 25 -17.14 -2.01 9.86
C THR A 25 -16.30 -3.16 10.42
N GLN A 26 -15.97 -4.14 9.59
CA GLN A 26 -15.13 -5.29 9.97
C GLN A 26 -13.72 -4.85 10.40
N LEU A 27 -13.09 -3.93 9.67
CA LEU A 27 -11.79 -3.39 10.06
C LEU A 27 -11.87 -2.60 11.37
N ALA A 28 -12.93 -1.83 11.56
CA ALA A 28 -13.14 -1.08 12.79
C ALA A 28 -13.36 -1.99 14.01
N GLU A 29 -14.07 -3.10 13.84
CA GLU A 29 -14.27 -4.12 14.86
C GLU A 29 -12.96 -4.84 15.20
N PHE A 30 -12.22 -5.27 14.18
CA PHE A 30 -10.90 -5.89 14.35
C PHE A 30 -9.96 -4.98 15.15
N ARG A 31 -9.87 -3.69 14.80
CA ARG A 31 -9.01 -2.75 15.51
C ARG A 31 -9.38 -2.59 16.97
N ARG A 32 -10.68 -2.47 17.28
CA ARG A 32 -11.13 -2.39 18.70
C ARG A 32 -10.77 -3.65 19.48
N ALA A 33 -11.01 -4.83 18.92
CA ALA A 33 -10.65 -6.10 19.55
C ALA A 33 -9.14 -6.23 19.78
N HIS A 34 -8.36 -5.74 18.84
CA HIS A 34 -6.90 -5.74 18.92
C HIS A 34 -6.36 -4.82 20.03
N GLU A 35 -6.90 -3.61 20.13
CA GLU A 35 -6.55 -2.66 21.19
C GLU A 35 -6.94 -3.22 22.58
N GLU A 36 -8.14 -3.83 22.70
CA GLU A 36 -8.60 -4.46 23.93
C GLU A 36 -7.71 -5.64 24.33
N PHE A 37 -7.32 -6.47 23.38
CA PHE A 37 -6.38 -7.57 23.63
C PHE A 37 -5.04 -7.04 24.19
N TYR A 38 -4.52 -5.96 23.62
CA TYR A 38 -3.27 -5.36 24.05
C TYR A 38 -3.37 -4.78 25.47
N LEU A 39 -4.49 -4.13 25.80
CA LEU A 39 -4.73 -3.59 27.13
C LEU A 39 -4.81 -4.69 28.21
N GLN A 40 -5.42 -5.83 27.88
CA GLN A 40 -5.65 -6.90 28.85
C GLN A 40 -4.43 -7.83 29.03
N ASN A 41 -3.67 -8.05 27.99
CA ASN A 41 -2.61 -9.08 27.97
C ASN A 41 -1.18 -8.51 27.99
N GLY A 42 -1.03 -7.21 27.87
CA GLY A 42 0.26 -6.55 27.86
C GLY A 42 1.09 -6.79 26.59
N GLY A 43 2.32 -6.21 26.58
CA GLY A 43 3.14 -6.16 25.39
C GLY A 43 3.78 -7.49 24.98
N ASP A 44 4.03 -8.41 25.90
CA ASP A 44 4.73 -9.66 25.58
C ASP A 44 3.84 -10.62 24.78
N GLN A 45 2.62 -10.84 25.22
CA GLN A 45 1.66 -11.67 24.48
C GLN A 45 1.28 -11.04 23.16
N TYR A 46 1.09 -9.72 23.16
CA TYR A 46 0.87 -8.95 21.92
C TYR A 46 2.00 -9.18 20.90
N LYS A 47 3.25 -9.09 21.33
CA LYS A 47 4.41 -9.25 20.46
C LYS A 47 4.50 -10.66 19.87
N MET A 48 4.24 -11.68 20.67
CA MET A 48 4.25 -13.07 20.18
C MET A 48 3.16 -13.30 19.14
N GLN A 49 1.94 -12.85 19.41
CA GLN A 49 0.84 -12.93 18.45
C GLN A 49 1.14 -12.19 17.14
N ALA A 50 1.80 -11.04 17.21
CA ALA A 50 2.13 -10.24 16.03
C ALA A 50 3.06 -10.97 15.03
N TYR A 51 3.92 -11.88 15.48
CA TYR A 51 4.74 -12.69 14.56
C TYR A 51 3.89 -13.65 13.75
N ASP A 52 2.97 -14.36 14.40
CA ASP A 52 2.05 -15.28 13.73
C ASP A 52 1.11 -14.54 12.75
N ASP A 53 0.66 -13.37 13.16
CA ASP A 53 -0.19 -12.50 12.32
C ASP A 53 0.56 -11.97 11.08
N LEU A 54 1.85 -11.63 11.20
CA LEU A 54 2.68 -11.20 10.07
C LEU A 54 2.89 -12.32 9.05
N ASP A 55 3.15 -13.55 9.51
CA ASP A 55 3.28 -14.69 8.61
C ASP A 55 1.98 -14.99 7.87
N SER A 56 0.86 -14.94 8.58
CA SER A 56 -0.47 -15.09 7.98
C SER A 56 -0.78 -13.98 6.98
N MET A 57 -0.40 -12.75 7.28
CA MET A 57 -0.54 -11.61 6.38
C MET A 57 0.26 -11.82 5.09
N HIS A 58 1.53 -12.21 5.18
CA HIS A 58 2.36 -12.46 4.00
C HIS A 58 1.81 -13.59 3.13
N GLN A 59 1.32 -14.67 3.73
CA GLN A 59 0.67 -15.77 3.00
C GLN A 59 -0.60 -15.30 2.28
N ASN A 60 -1.44 -14.50 2.94
CA ASN A 60 -2.67 -13.97 2.36
C ASN A 60 -2.38 -12.99 1.20
N PHE A 61 -1.40 -12.10 1.36
CA PHE A 61 -0.94 -11.22 0.28
C PHE A 61 -0.42 -12.02 -0.91
N ALA A 62 0.47 -12.97 -0.67
CA ALA A 62 1.03 -13.81 -1.71
C ALA A 62 -0.07 -14.55 -2.49
N SER A 63 -1.01 -15.17 -1.78
CA SER A 63 -2.15 -15.87 -2.37
C SER A 63 -3.01 -14.93 -3.23
N PHE A 64 -3.31 -13.73 -2.74
CA PHE A 64 -4.11 -12.74 -3.47
C PHE A 64 -3.46 -12.31 -4.80
N PHE A 65 -2.14 -12.16 -4.83
CA PHE A 65 -1.40 -11.76 -6.03
C PHE A 65 -0.87 -12.94 -6.86
N GLY A 66 -1.17 -14.19 -6.49
CA GLY A 66 -0.65 -15.38 -7.18
C GLY A 66 0.86 -15.55 -7.03
N LEU A 67 1.43 -15.11 -5.91
CA LEU A 67 2.85 -15.18 -5.58
C LEU A 67 3.10 -16.16 -4.43
N THR A 68 4.37 -16.39 -4.11
CA THR A 68 4.79 -17.09 -2.89
C THR A 68 5.14 -16.09 -1.78
N ALA A 69 5.00 -16.47 -0.52
CA ALA A 69 5.17 -15.56 0.60
C ALA A 69 6.58 -14.93 0.67
N ASP A 70 7.62 -15.66 0.26
CA ASP A 70 9.00 -15.18 0.16
C ASP A 70 9.22 -14.08 -0.90
N ARG A 71 8.22 -13.84 -1.77
CA ARG A 71 8.23 -12.79 -2.79
C ARG A 71 7.34 -11.60 -2.45
N CYS A 72 6.76 -11.58 -1.27
CA CYS A 72 5.90 -10.50 -0.80
C CYS A 72 6.50 -9.83 0.42
N LEU A 73 6.64 -8.52 0.38
CA LEU A 73 7.05 -7.71 1.51
C LEU A 73 5.98 -6.66 1.81
N GLY A 74 5.41 -6.73 3.01
CA GLY A 74 4.54 -5.69 3.53
C GLY A 74 5.35 -4.48 3.98
N THR A 75 4.94 -3.28 3.56
CA THR A 75 5.53 -2.02 4.02
C THR A 75 4.47 -1.12 4.62
N SER A 76 4.86 -0.23 5.53
CA SER A 76 3.93 0.65 6.23
C SER A 76 3.22 1.66 5.32
N ASN A 77 3.84 2.01 4.20
CA ASN A 77 3.30 2.94 3.20
C ASN A 77 4.07 2.84 1.88
N PHE A 78 3.55 3.47 0.84
CA PHE A 78 4.14 3.51 -0.49
C PHE A 78 5.56 4.10 -0.49
N SER A 79 5.78 5.21 0.23
CA SER A 79 7.09 5.89 0.26
C SER A 79 8.20 4.99 0.82
N THR A 80 7.91 4.24 1.87
CA THR A 80 8.84 3.24 2.41
C THR A 80 9.07 2.10 1.41
N GLY A 81 8.00 1.60 0.81
CA GLY A 81 8.07 0.50 -0.17
C GLY A 81 8.93 0.86 -1.37
N ILE A 82 8.70 2.01 -1.98
CA ILE A 82 9.48 2.44 -3.16
C ILE A 82 10.95 2.65 -2.81
N ARG A 83 11.30 3.28 -1.68
CA ARG A 83 12.70 3.46 -1.26
C ARG A 83 13.38 2.13 -1.01
N THR A 84 12.69 1.19 -0.39
CA THR A 84 13.20 -0.18 -0.21
C THR A 84 13.47 -0.84 -1.56
N ALA A 85 12.54 -0.76 -2.52
CA ALA A 85 12.72 -1.31 -3.87
C ALA A 85 13.92 -0.66 -4.60
N LEU A 86 14.08 0.67 -4.49
CA LEU A 86 15.17 1.41 -5.12
C LEU A 86 16.55 1.02 -4.58
N SER A 87 16.65 0.56 -3.33
CA SER A 87 17.92 0.11 -2.75
C SER A 87 18.52 -1.12 -3.44
N PHE A 88 17.70 -1.90 -4.13
CA PHE A 88 18.12 -3.07 -4.89
C PHE A 88 18.47 -2.75 -6.36
N LEU A 89 18.17 -1.55 -6.85
CA LEU A 89 18.46 -1.17 -8.22
C LEU A 89 19.89 -0.63 -8.35
N PRO A 90 20.59 -0.96 -9.46
CA PRO A 90 21.90 -0.39 -9.73
C PRO A 90 21.78 1.12 -9.95
N LYS A 91 22.58 1.92 -9.25
CA LYS A 91 22.53 3.39 -9.33
C LYS A 91 22.76 3.97 -10.72
N LYS A 92 23.40 3.21 -11.62
CA LYS A 92 23.60 3.56 -13.04
C LYS A 92 22.37 3.29 -13.92
N ALA A 93 21.30 2.72 -13.38
CA ALA A 93 20.08 2.47 -14.14
C ALA A 93 19.49 3.80 -14.59
N LYS A 94 19.11 3.88 -15.85
CA LYS A 94 18.34 5.00 -16.40
C LYS A 94 16.88 4.78 -16.10
N VAL A 95 16.21 5.81 -15.63
CA VAL A 95 14.83 5.75 -15.20
C VAL A 95 13.95 6.65 -16.06
N LEU A 96 12.83 6.11 -16.49
CA LEU A 96 11.79 6.86 -17.18
C LEU A 96 10.64 7.11 -16.20
N LEU A 97 10.31 8.37 -15.96
CA LEU A 97 9.22 8.79 -15.10
C LEU A 97 8.14 9.51 -15.92
N ILE A 98 6.90 9.44 -15.45
CA ILE A 98 5.81 10.23 -16.02
C ILE A 98 5.83 11.61 -15.38
N GLU A 99 5.63 12.68 -16.20
CA GLU A 99 5.39 14.02 -15.67
C GLU A 99 4.12 14.02 -14.81
N GLU A 100 4.13 14.80 -13.74
CA GLU A 100 3.00 14.91 -12.81
C GLU A 100 2.63 13.59 -12.07
N ASP A 101 3.53 12.60 -12.05
CA ASP A 101 3.35 11.41 -11.22
C ASP A 101 3.43 11.74 -9.72
N TYR A 102 3.06 10.77 -8.90
CA TYR A 102 3.00 10.93 -7.46
C TYR A 102 4.34 11.44 -6.88
N PRO A 103 4.33 12.56 -6.12
CA PRO A 103 5.58 13.20 -5.68
C PRO A 103 6.53 12.27 -4.93
N SER A 104 6.01 11.37 -4.07
CA SER A 104 6.87 10.44 -3.34
C SER A 104 7.64 9.49 -4.24
N LEU A 105 7.13 9.18 -5.44
CA LEU A 105 7.83 8.37 -6.43
C LEU A 105 8.96 9.19 -7.06
N THR A 106 8.63 10.34 -7.63
CA THR A 106 9.61 11.18 -8.33
C THR A 106 10.71 11.69 -7.40
N ASP A 107 10.36 12.05 -6.18
CA ASP A 107 11.30 12.49 -5.16
C ASP A 107 12.23 11.35 -4.70
N ALA A 108 11.70 10.13 -4.55
CA ALA A 108 12.53 8.99 -4.16
C ALA A 108 13.63 8.72 -5.19
N PHE A 109 13.33 8.72 -6.48
CA PHE A 109 14.34 8.55 -7.53
C PHE A 109 15.38 9.69 -7.55
N ARG A 110 14.93 10.93 -7.40
CA ARG A 110 15.81 12.10 -7.35
C ARG A 110 16.77 12.06 -6.14
N GLU A 111 16.23 11.80 -4.95
CA GLU A 111 17.01 11.78 -3.71
C GLU A 111 17.98 10.61 -3.65
N GLU A 112 17.61 9.48 -4.25
CA GLU A 112 18.49 8.32 -4.39
C GLU A 112 19.53 8.48 -5.51
N GLY A 113 19.51 9.60 -6.25
CA GLY A 113 20.53 9.95 -7.24
C GLY A 113 20.44 9.18 -8.56
N PHE A 114 19.26 8.73 -8.95
CA PHE A 114 19.05 8.10 -10.26
C PHE A 114 19.03 9.13 -11.38
N ASP A 115 19.63 8.78 -12.52
CA ASP A 115 19.48 9.52 -13.78
C ASP A 115 18.09 9.24 -14.37
N SER A 116 17.22 10.25 -14.32
CA SER A 116 15.82 10.10 -14.71
C SER A 116 15.43 11.06 -15.82
N THR A 117 14.70 10.56 -16.80
CA THR A 117 14.03 11.34 -17.84
C THR A 117 12.54 11.37 -17.58
N LYS A 118 11.92 12.54 -17.65
CA LYS A 118 10.46 12.69 -17.53
C LYS A 118 9.82 12.77 -18.90
N ILE A 119 8.69 12.08 -19.07
CA ILE A 119 7.87 12.12 -20.28
C ILE A 119 6.45 12.55 -19.91
N ALA A 120 5.85 13.37 -20.79
CA ALA A 120 4.44 13.72 -20.67
C ALA A 120 3.57 12.48 -20.92
N MET A 121 2.52 12.33 -20.10
CA MET A 121 1.49 11.34 -20.35
C MET A 121 0.64 11.84 -21.54
N GLN A 122 0.85 11.33 -22.73
CA GLN A 122 -0.02 11.61 -23.85
C GLN A 122 -1.35 10.86 -23.68
N PRO A 123 -2.50 11.54 -23.68
CA PRO A 123 -3.78 10.86 -23.66
C PRO A 123 -3.99 10.18 -25.02
N GLN A 124 -3.69 8.89 -25.10
CA GLN A 124 -4.04 8.06 -26.28
C GLN A 124 -5.53 7.74 -26.38
N ILE A 125 -6.35 8.38 -25.56
CA ILE A 125 -7.79 8.06 -25.45
C ILE A 125 -8.63 8.72 -26.53
N GLU A 126 -8.14 9.75 -27.22
CA GLU A 126 -8.92 10.46 -28.25
C GLU A 126 -8.88 9.86 -29.66
N GLN A 127 -8.11 8.79 -29.89
CA GLN A 127 -8.04 8.16 -31.22
C GLN A 127 -8.76 6.80 -31.33
N ALA A 128 -9.48 6.39 -30.32
CA ALA A 128 -10.18 5.09 -30.28
C ALA A 128 -11.71 5.20 -30.21
N ILE A 129 -12.28 6.34 -30.61
CA ILE A 129 -13.74 6.53 -30.77
C ILE A 129 -14.06 6.85 -32.21
#